data_f69d4cc7a4f994a05df9393dfcefd867
#
_entry.id   f69d4cc7a4f994a05df9393dfcefd867
#
_cell.length_a   1.000
_cell.length_b   1.000
_cell.length_c   1.000
_cell.angle_alpha   90.00
_cell.angle_beta   90.00
_cell.angle_gamma   90.00
#
_symmetry.space_group_name_H-M   'P 1'
#
loop_
_entity.id
_entity.type
_entity.pdbx_description
1 polymer ?
#
loop_
_entity_poly.entity_id
_entity_poly.type
_entity_poly.pdbx_seq_one_letter_code
_entity_poly.pdbx_strand_id
1 'polypeptide(L)'
;VNNISNNTVSDIVSNSANHTTLKTAIDACSLDGVLAGPGPFTLFAPTDSAFSNLPAGTVTALLSNIPALTQILEHHVVADSVMSTMLTNNQIVNTLLGTDVTVTINANGVYIDNAMVTFADIVADNGVVHVIDAVLLPPTDCNGIVNGPALIDTCGTCHRAYIYDYITHSVTFINDTNNVTLGST
;
A
#
# COMPACT_ATOMS: atom_id res chain seq x y z
N VAL A 1 38.06 -11.05 -6.68
CA VAL A 1 37.19 -10.09 -5.95
C VAL A 1 35.80 -10.31 -6.47
N ASN A 2 35.00 -11.11 -5.75
CA ASN A 2 33.61 -11.38 -6.09
C ASN A 2 32.81 -10.11 -5.76
N ASN A 3 32.49 -9.36 -6.79
CA ASN A 3 31.44 -8.36 -6.71
C ASN A 3 30.11 -9.13 -6.75
N ILE A 4 29.63 -9.59 -5.60
CA ILE A 4 28.27 -10.02 -5.44
C ILE A 4 27.48 -8.71 -5.42
N SER A 5 26.98 -8.30 -6.56
CA SER A 5 25.96 -7.27 -6.59
C SER A 5 24.72 -7.88 -5.94
N ASN A 6 24.54 -7.61 -4.66
CA ASN A 6 23.28 -7.88 -3.99
C ASN A 6 22.21 -7.09 -4.73
N ASN A 7 21.37 -7.80 -5.46
CA ASN A 7 20.28 -7.20 -6.21
C ASN A 7 19.03 -7.25 -5.34
N THR A 8 18.96 -6.34 -4.39
CA THR A 8 17.80 -6.22 -3.49
C THR A 8 16.58 -5.65 -4.23
N VAL A 9 15.41 -5.75 -3.61
CA VAL A 9 14.17 -5.11 -4.11
C VAL A 9 14.41 -3.61 -4.37
N SER A 10 15.12 -2.92 -3.47
CA SER A 10 15.51 -1.52 -3.64
C SER A 10 16.41 -1.29 -4.85
N ASP A 11 17.40 -2.15 -5.08
CA ASP A 11 18.30 -2.03 -6.23
C ASP A 11 17.57 -2.22 -7.57
N ILE A 12 16.62 -3.14 -7.64
CA ILE A 12 15.78 -3.37 -8.84
C ILE A 12 15.04 -2.08 -9.21
N VAL A 13 14.40 -1.42 -8.24
CA VAL A 13 13.70 -0.15 -8.47
C VAL A 13 14.68 0.95 -8.87
N SER A 14 15.81 1.06 -8.17
CA SER A 14 16.81 2.11 -8.39
C SER A 14 17.49 2.03 -9.75
N ASN A 15 17.63 0.83 -10.30
CA ASN A 15 18.22 0.61 -11.63
C ASN A 15 17.20 0.63 -12.78
N SER A 16 15.90 0.80 -12.46
CA SER A 16 14.84 0.80 -13.46
C SER A 16 14.58 2.20 -14.01
N ALA A 17 14.61 2.35 -15.32
CA ALA A 17 14.32 3.60 -16.00
C ALA A 17 12.82 3.99 -15.97
N ASN A 18 11.93 3.05 -15.63
CA ASN A 18 10.47 3.24 -15.64
C ASN A 18 9.87 3.43 -14.23
N HIS A 19 10.71 3.51 -13.18
CA HIS A 19 10.30 3.63 -11.78
C HIS A 19 11.00 4.80 -11.08
N THR A 20 11.28 5.88 -11.82
CA THR A 20 12.01 7.04 -11.30
C THR A 20 11.22 7.79 -10.24
N THR A 21 9.90 7.87 -10.41
CA THR A 21 8.98 8.48 -9.44
C THR A 21 8.89 7.63 -8.17
N LEU A 22 8.77 6.30 -8.32
CA LEU A 22 8.75 5.37 -7.18
C LEU A 22 10.06 5.45 -6.39
N LYS A 23 11.22 5.47 -7.09
CA LYS A 23 12.52 5.65 -6.44
C LYS A 23 12.57 6.93 -5.62
N THR A 24 12.17 8.05 -6.21
CA THR A 24 12.13 9.35 -5.52
C THR A 24 11.24 9.30 -4.26
N ALA A 25 10.11 8.60 -4.34
CA ALA A 25 9.20 8.41 -3.21
C ALA A 25 9.84 7.55 -2.10
N ILE A 26 10.48 6.44 -2.45
CA ILE A 26 11.19 5.56 -1.51
C ILE A 26 12.30 6.33 -0.79
N ASP A 27 13.11 7.09 -1.52
CA ASP A 27 14.21 7.91 -0.99
C ASP A 27 13.66 8.98 -0.02
N ALA A 28 12.56 9.66 -0.40
CA ALA A 28 11.92 10.69 0.41
C ALA A 28 11.39 10.16 1.75
N CYS A 29 10.91 8.90 1.76
CA CYS A 29 10.40 8.24 2.96
C CYS A 29 11.48 7.49 3.75
N SER A 30 12.73 7.46 3.28
CA SER A 30 13.85 6.69 3.86
C SER A 30 13.54 5.18 3.97
N LEU A 31 12.71 4.65 3.07
CA LEU A 31 12.35 3.23 3.02
C LEU A 31 13.38 2.40 2.26
N ASP A 32 14.35 3.02 1.62
CA ASP A 32 15.44 2.36 0.90
C ASP A 32 16.16 1.35 1.80
N GLY A 33 16.53 1.75 3.02
CA GLY A 33 17.17 0.88 4.00
C GLY A 33 16.30 -0.30 4.45
N VAL A 34 14.99 -0.13 4.50
CA VAL A 34 14.04 -1.22 4.83
C VAL A 34 13.97 -2.22 3.68
N LEU A 35 13.80 -1.73 2.44
CA LEU A 35 13.71 -2.57 1.24
C LEU A 35 15.06 -3.19 0.82
N ALA A 36 16.16 -2.66 1.30
CA ALA A 36 17.50 -3.27 1.17
C ALA A 36 17.82 -4.26 2.31
N GLY A 37 16.98 -4.32 3.34
CA GLY A 37 17.14 -5.20 4.50
C GLY A 37 16.88 -6.67 4.20
N PRO A 38 17.05 -7.54 5.23
CA PRO A 38 16.75 -8.96 5.08
C PRO A 38 15.25 -9.17 4.93
N GLY A 39 14.82 -9.61 3.74
CA GLY A 39 13.43 -9.96 3.45
C GLY A 39 12.92 -11.18 4.23
N PRO A 40 11.90 -11.86 3.70
CA PRO A 40 11.39 -11.70 2.34
C PRO A 40 10.43 -10.52 2.16
N PHE A 41 10.50 -9.88 0.99
CA PHE A 41 9.56 -8.82 0.60
C PHE A 41 8.94 -9.09 -0.78
N THR A 42 7.70 -8.66 -0.95
CA THR A 42 7.11 -8.50 -2.28
C THR A 42 6.77 -7.03 -2.47
N LEU A 43 7.29 -6.42 -3.52
CA LEU A 43 6.99 -5.05 -3.89
C LEU A 43 6.11 -5.03 -5.13
N PHE A 44 4.95 -4.41 -5.03
CA PHE A 44 4.16 -3.99 -6.18
C PHE A 44 4.68 -2.63 -6.65
N ALA A 45 5.41 -2.61 -7.76
CA ALA A 45 6.12 -1.44 -8.26
C ALA A 45 5.31 -0.72 -9.35
N PRO A 46 4.62 0.39 -9.04
CA PRO A 46 3.94 1.18 -10.05
C PRO A 46 4.95 1.91 -10.95
N THR A 47 4.68 1.89 -12.26
CA THR A 47 5.49 2.60 -13.24
C THR A 47 5.31 4.11 -13.17
N ASP A 48 6.21 4.87 -13.79
CA ASP A 48 6.06 6.34 -13.91
C ASP A 48 4.75 6.71 -14.63
N SER A 49 4.28 5.88 -15.58
CA SER A 49 2.96 6.02 -16.20
C SER A 49 1.82 5.85 -15.19
N ALA A 50 1.94 4.91 -14.24
CA ALA A 50 0.95 4.71 -13.19
C ALA A 50 0.79 5.97 -12.32
N PHE A 51 1.90 6.62 -11.97
CA PHE A 51 1.88 7.90 -11.26
C PHE A 51 1.30 9.04 -12.10
N SER A 52 1.56 9.05 -13.41
CA SER A 52 1.05 10.07 -14.33
C SER A 52 -0.48 9.97 -14.52
N ASN A 53 -1.07 8.81 -14.28
CA ASN A 53 -2.52 8.58 -14.32
C ASN A 53 -3.25 9.11 -13.07
N LEU A 54 -2.53 9.45 -12.01
CA LEU A 54 -3.12 10.10 -10.83
C LEU A 54 -3.58 11.53 -11.17
N PRO A 55 -4.60 12.06 -10.47
CA PRO A 55 -5.02 13.46 -10.65
C PRO A 55 -3.84 14.43 -10.56
N ALA A 56 -3.86 15.47 -11.40
CA ALA A 56 -2.80 16.46 -11.45
C ALA A 56 -2.54 17.07 -10.07
N GLY A 57 -1.26 17.10 -9.67
CA GLY A 57 -0.83 17.62 -8.37
C GLY A 57 -0.82 16.59 -7.22
N THR A 58 -1.41 15.39 -7.41
CA THR A 58 -1.44 14.34 -6.35
C THR A 58 -0.03 13.91 -5.97
N VAL A 59 0.83 13.63 -6.94
CA VAL A 59 2.22 13.21 -6.68
C VAL A 59 2.99 14.29 -5.91
N THR A 60 2.85 15.56 -6.32
CA THR A 60 3.49 16.69 -5.65
C THR A 60 2.98 16.87 -4.22
N ALA A 61 1.66 16.73 -4.01
CA ALA A 61 1.06 16.81 -2.69
C ALA A 61 1.56 15.67 -1.78
N LEU A 62 1.69 14.45 -2.30
CA LEU A 62 2.23 13.30 -1.58
C LEU A 62 3.70 13.48 -1.22
N LEU A 63 4.53 13.97 -2.14
CA LEU A 63 5.94 14.28 -1.87
C LEU A 63 6.11 15.38 -0.82
N SER A 64 5.11 16.24 -0.65
CA SER A 64 5.07 17.26 0.41
C SER A 64 4.51 16.73 1.73
N ASN A 65 3.89 15.55 1.74
CA ASN A 65 3.30 14.90 2.91
C ASN A 65 3.92 13.51 3.11
N ILE A 66 5.12 13.47 3.66
CA ILE A 66 5.89 12.23 3.85
C ILE A 66 5.12 11.16 4.64
N PRO A 67 4.39 11.46 5.74
CA PRO A 67 3.59 10.44 6.42
C PRO A 67 2.55 9.75 5.51
N ALA A 68 1.83 10.50 4.70
CA ALA A 68 0.84 9.94 3.77
C ALA A 68 1.53 9.13 2.64
N LEU A 69 2.66 9.62 2.14
CA LEU A 69 3.45 8.92 1.14
C LEU A 69 4.00 7.60 1.68
N THR A 70 4.48 7.58 2.93
CA THR A 70 4.97 6.37 3.59
C THR A 70 3.87 5.32 3.68
N GLN A 71 2.66 5.69 4.08
CA GLN A 71 1.50 4.78 4.14
C GLN A 71 1.18 4.18 2.76
N ILE A 72 1.21 4.98 1.70
CA ILE A 72 1.00 4.49 0.34
C ILE A 72 2.10 3.50 -0.05
N LEU A 73 3.37 3.80 0.23
CA LEU A 73 4.49 2.90 -0.08
C LEU A 73 4.41 1.60 0.72
N GLU A 74 4.07 1.65 1.99
CA GLU A 74 3.87 0.46 2.83
C GLU A 74 2.68 -0.38 2.35
N HIS A 75 1.67 0.24 1.73
CA HIS A 75 0.57 -0.48 1.07
C HIS A 75 0.99 -1.20 -0.21
N HIS A 76 2.12 -0.83 -0.80
CA HIS A 76 2.70 -1.51 -1.96
C HIS A 76 3.67 -2.65 -1.59
N VAL A 77 3.96 -2.83 -0.31
CA VAL A 77 4.93 -3.82 0.18
C VAL A 77 4.23 -4.90 0.99
N VAL A 78 4.58 -6.14 0.74
CA VAL A 78 4.16 -7.32 1.52
C VAL A 78 5.38 -7.91 2.20
N ALA A 79 5.28 -8.22 3.49
CA ALA A 79 6.35 -8.85 4.28
C ALA A 79 6.40 -10.37 4.06
N ASP A 80 6.38 -10.79 2.80
CA ASP A 80 6.49 -12.19 2.36
C ASP A 80 6.98 -12.22 0.90
N SER A 81 7.48 -13.37 0.46
CA SER A 81 7.87 -13.60 -0.94
C SER A 81 6.75 -14.30 -1.70
N VAL A 82 5.92 -13.52 -2.39
CA VAL A 82 4.76 -14.01 -3.13
C VAL A 82 5.05 -14.03 -4.62
N MET A 83 5.27 -15.21 -5.18
CA MET A 83 5.44 -15.40 -6.63
C MET A 83 4.07 -15.42 -7.33
N SER A 84 4.02 -15.07 -8.61
CA SER A 84 2.78 -15.08 -9.40
C SER A 84 2.11 -16.46 -9.42
N THR A 85 2.89 -17.53 -9.35
CA THR A 85 2.40 -18.92 -9.30
C THR A 85 1.72 -19.30 -7.98
N MET A 86 1.93 -18.50 -6.93
CA MET A 86 1.32 -18.69 -5.61
C MET A 86 0.01 -17.89 -5.47
N LEU A 87 -0.26 -16.99 -6.41
CA LEU A 87 -1.46 -16.16 -6.38
C LEU A 87 -2.69 -16.96 -6.83
N THR A 88 -3.77 -16.79 -6.11
CA THR A 88 -5.07 -17.37 -6.44
C THR A 88 -6.13 -16.28 -6.56
N ASN A 89 -7.16 -16.54 -7.36
CA ASN A 89 -8.23 -15.56 -7.56
C ASN A 89 -8.99 -15.32 -6.24
N ASN A 90 -9.27 -14.05 -5.95
CA ASN A 90 -9.87 -13.57 -4.69
C ASN A 90 -8.99 -13.80 -3.45
N GLN A 91 -7.71 -14.03 -3.62
CA GLN A 91 -6.78 -14.09 -2.50
C GLN A 91 -6.62 -12.69 -1.89
N ILE A 92 -6.70 -12.65 -0.57
CA ILE A 92 -6.40 -11.45 0.22
C ILE A 92 -4.94 -11.53 0.65
N VAL A 93 -4.19 -10.47 0.40
CA VAL A 93 -2.78 -10.34 0.79
C VAL A 93 -2.63 -9.14 1.72
N ASN A 94 -2.08 -9.37 2.91
CA ASN A 94 -1.87 -8.32 3.89
C ASN A 94 -0.58 -7.55 3.57
N THR A 95 -0.66 -6.23 3.50
CA THR A 95 0.47 -5.35 3.21
C THR A 95 1.24 -4.96 4.47
N LEU A 96 2.41 -4.36 4.31
CA LEU A 96 3.23 -3.87 5.42
C LEU A 96 2.52 -2.77 6.24
N LEU A 97 1.63 -2.01 5.58
CA LEU A 97 0.76 -1.02 6.24
C LEU A 97 -0.29 -1.68 7.18
N GLY A 98 -0.53 -3.01 7.05
CA GLY A 98 -1.59 -3.72 7.77
C GLY A 98 -2.97 -3.62 7.09
N THR A 99 -3.03 -3.09 5.88
CA THR A 99 -4.21 -3.11 5.01
C THR A 99 -4.14 -4.28 4.05
N ASP A 100 -5.28 -4.70 3.55
CA ASP A 100 -5.38 -5.81 2.61
C ASP A 100 -5.45 -5.33 1.17
N VAL A 101 -4.86 -6.10 0.26
CA VAL A 101 -5.08 -6.00 -1.19
C VAL A 101 -5.67 -7.30 -1.70
N THR A 102 -6.52 -7.22 -2.71
CA THR A 102 -7.21 -8.39 -3.28
C THR A 102 -6.60 -8.75 -4.62
N VAL A 103 -6.25 -10.02 -4.78
CA VAL A 103 -5.79 -10.57 -6.05
C VAL A 103 -6.98 -10.96 -6.89
N THR A 104 -7.07 -10.46 -8.12
CA THR A 104 -8.07 -10.88 -9.11
C THR A 104 -7.38 -11.47 -10.32
N ILE A 105 -7.71 -12.70 -10.67
CA ILE A 105 -7.18 -13.39 -11.85
C ILE A 105 -8.32 -13.60 -12.83
N ASN A 106 -8.18 -13.06 -14.03
CA ASN A 106 -9.17 -13.20 -15.09
C ASN A 106 -8.50 -13.42 -16.46
N ALA A 107 -9.29 -13.48 -17.53
CA ALA A 107 -8.80 -13.71 -18.89
C ALA A 107 -7.83 -12.62 -19.40
N ASN A 108 -7.84 -11.43 -18.80
CA ASN A 108 -6.98 -10.31 -19.20
C ASN A 108 -5.65 -10.27 -18.43
N GLY A 109 -5.55 -10.98 -17.31
CA GLY A 109 -4.33 -11.03 -16.50
C GLY A 109 -4.57 -11.11 -14.99
N VAL A 110 -3.53 -10.79 -14.26
CA VAL A 110 -3.52 -10.72 -12.79
C VAL A 110 -3.64 -9.26 -12.38
N TYR A 111 -4.52 -9.00 -11.44
CA TYR A 111 -4.75 -7.67 -10.87
C TYR A 111 -4.53 -7.73 -9.36
N ILE A 112 -3.97 -6.66 -8.84
CA ILE A 112 -3.90 -6.37 -7.41
C ILE A 112 -4.82 -5.17 -7.20
N ASP A 113 -5.96 -5.40 -6.56
CA ASP A 113 -7.08 -4.44 -6.52
C ASP A 113 -7.48 -3.98 -7.94
N ASN A 114 -7.18 -2.71 -8.27
CA ASN A 114 -7.44 -2.12 -9.58
C ASN A 114 -6.22 -2.07 -10.50
N ALA A 115 -5.03 -2.46 -10.03
CA ALA A 115 -3.79 -2.39 -10.78
C ALA A 115 -3.48 -3.70 -11.48
N MET A 116 -3.23 -3.67 -12.79
CA MET A 116 -2.83 -4.84 -13.55
C MET A 116 -1.32 -5.11 -13.38
N VAL A 117 -0.98 -6.35 -13.11
CA VAL A 117 0.42 -6.80 -13.10
C VAL A 117 0.89 -6.93 -14.56
N THR A 118 1.76 -6.00 -14.97
CA THR A 118 2.30 -5.97 -16.34
C THR A 118 3.56 -6.80 -16.50
N PHE A 119 4.33 -6.94 -15.41
CA PHE A 119 5.52 -7.78 -15.37
C PHE A 119 5.62 -8.42 -13.96
N ALA A 120 5.66 -9.74 -13.92
CA ALA A 120 5.68 -10.49 -12.67
C ALA A 120 7.04 -11.17 -12.43
N ASP A 121 7.27 -11.55 -11.17
CA ASP A 121 8.37 -12.44 -10.76
C ASP A 121 9.78 -11.91 -11.07
N ILE A 122 10.01 -10.61 -10.90
CA ILE A 122 11.37 -10.07 -10.91
C ILE A 122 12.00 -10.42 -9.56
N VAL A 123 12.86 -11.44 -9.56
CA VAL A 123 13.46 -11.98 -8.34
C VAL A 123 14.61 -11.09 -7.87
N ALA A 124 14.57 -10.73 -6.60
CA ALA A 124 15.64 -10.09 -5.85
C ALA A 124 16.24 -11.05 -4.82
N ASP A 125 17.42 -10.73 -4.28
CA ASP A 125 18.07 -11.54 -3.23
C ASP A 125 17.24 -11.55 -1.93
N ASN A 126 16.45 -10.50 -1.69
CA ASN A 126 15.62 -10.35 -0.50
C ASN A 126 14.11 -10.31 -0.80
N GLY A 127 13.68 -10.69 -1.99
CA GLY A 127 12.24 -10.69 -2.30
C GLY A 127 11.90 -10.78 -3.79
N VAL A 128 10.71 -10.31 -4.13
CA VAL A 128 10.15 -10.31 -5.49
C VAL A 128 9.55 -8.95 -5.81
N VAL A 129 9.68 -8.52 -7.05
CA VAL A 129 9.05 -7.28 -7.55
C VAL A 129 8.05 -7.65 -8.64
N HIS A 130 6.83 -7.14 -8.53
CA HIS A 130 5.81 -7.17 -9.56
C HIS A 130 5.52 -5.76 -10.05
N VAL A 131 5.67 -5.54 -11.34
CA VAL A 131 5.40 -4.24 -11.96
C VAL A 131 3.90 -4.10 -12.22
N ILE A 132 3.33 -2.98 -11.80
CA ILE A 132 1.90 -2.69 -11.94
C ILE A 132 1.66 -1.37 -12.70
N ASP A 133 0.51 -1.26 -13.36
CA ASP A 133 0.13 -0.13 -14.22
C ASP A 133 -0.66 0.97 -13.50
N ALA A 134 -1.00 0.75 -12.23
CA ALA A 134 -1.68 1.75 -11.39
C ALA A 134 -1.09 1.79 -9.98
N VAL A 135 -1.23 2.92 -9.30
CA VAL A 135 -0.82 3.08 -7.89
C VAL A 135 -1.90 2.50 -6.99
N LEU A 136 -1.51 1.64 -6.05
CA LEU A 136 -2.40 1.12 -5.02
C LEU A 136 -2.65 2.22 -3.97
N LEU A 137 -3.89 2.61 -3.81
CA LEU A 137 -4.26 3.58 -2.79
C LEU A 137 -4.90 2.85 -1.61
N PRO A 138 -4.35 2.98 -0.40
CA PRO A 138 -4.94 2.34 0.76
C PRO A 138 -6.36 2.87 1.01
N PRO A 139 -7.25 2.05 1.56
CA PRO A 139 -8.61 2.47 1.85
C PRO A 139 -8.59 3.64 2.84
N THR A 140 -9.32 4.69 2.52
CA THR A 140 -9.46 5.87 3.37
C THR A 140 -10.92 6.02 3.80
N ASP A 141 -11.11 6.57 4.99
CA ASP A 141 -12.42 6.97 5.45
C ASP A 141 -12.90 8.24 4.71
N CYS A 142 -14.12 8.65 4.98
CA CYS A 142 -14.70 9.84 4.34
C CYS A 142 -14.01 11.17 4.73
N ASN A 143 -13.12 11.19 5.71
CA ASN A 143 -12.25 12.31 6.03
C ASN A 143 -10.87 12.21 5.36
N GLY A 144 -10.63 11.15 4.58
CA GLY A 144 -9.36 10.88 3.91
C GLY A 144 -8.27 10.29 4.83
N ILE A 145 -8.66 9.75 5.98
CA ILE A 145 -7.74 9.08 6.91
C ILE A 145 -7.65 7.61 6.54
N VAL A 146 -6.43 7.10 6.31
CA VAL A 146 -6.19 5.69 5.99
C VAL A 146 -6.70 4.81 7.14
N ASN A 147 -7.53 3.81 6.80
CA ASN A 147 -8.24 2.96 7.75
C ASN A 147 -8.99 3.72 8.86
N GLY A 148 -9.37 4.96 8.60
CA GLY A 148 -10.09 5.78 9.56
C GLY A 148 -11.49 5.24 9.83
N PRO A 149 -12.03 5.55 11.01
CA PRO A 149 -13.33 5.03 11.46
C PRO A 149 -14.52 5.87 11.00
N ALA A 150 -14.31 6.94 10.25
CA ALA A 150 -15.40 7.82 9.86
C ALA A 150 -16.28 7.19 8.76
N LEU A 151 -17.59 7.30 8.91
CA LEU A 151 -18.58 6.74 8.01
C LEU A 151 -19.42 7.86 7.39
N ILE A 152 -19.84 7.64 6.14
CA ILE A 152 -20.82 8.50 5.47
C ILE A 152 -22.21 8.03 5.92
N ASP A 153 -23.04 8.95 6.42
CA ASP A 153 -24.44 8.67 6.73
C ASP A 153 -25.31 8.58 5.47
N THR A 154 -26.58 8.25 5.65
CA THR A 154 -27.57 8.18 4.56
C THR A 154 -27.83 9.52 3.88
N CYS A 155 -27.42 10.63 4.48
CA CYS A 155 -27.52 11.99 3.93
C CYS A 155 -26.25 12.42 3.19
N GLY A 156 -25.21 11.56 3.13
CA GLY A 156 -23.93 11.85 2.49
C GLY A 156 -22.97 12.68 3.36
N THR A 157 -23.25 12.83 4.65
CA THR A 157 -22.40 13.58 5.58
C THR A 157 -21.39 12.65 6.22
N CYS A 158 -20.13 13.09 6.27
CA CYS A 158 -19.05 12.32 6.91
C CYS A 158 -19.06 12.55 8.42
N HIS A 159 -19.25 11.51 9.18
CA HIS A 159 -19.23 11.52 10.64
C HIS A 159 -18.06 10.71 11.17
N ARG A 160 -17.39 11.23 12.20
CA ARG A 160 -16.42 10.43 12.96
C ARG A 160 -17.16 9.32 13.69
N ALA A 161 -16.61 8.11 13.69
CA ALA A 161 -17.13 7.05 14.55
C ALA A 161 -17.03 7.49 16.02
N TYR A 162 -18.01 7.14 16.81
CA TYR A 162 -18.07 7.49 18.21
C TYR A 162 -18.59 6.32 19.05
N ILE A 163 -18.17 6.27 20.30
CA ILE A 163 -18.77 5.42 21.34
C ILE A 163 -19.73 6.29 22.13
N TYR A 164 -20.99 5.86 22.23
CA TYR A 164 -21.95 6.47 23.10
C TYR A 164 -22.03 5.66 24.42
N ASP A 165 -21.71 6.31 25.52
CA ASP A 165 -21.87 5.73 26.85
C ASP A 165 -23.29 6.00 27.36
N TYR A 166 -24.08 4.94 27.45
CA TYR A 166 -25.49 5.00 27.89
C TYR A 166 -25.65 5.29 29.39
N ILE A 167 -24.59 5.15 30.18
CA ILE A 167 -24.60 5.42 31.63
C ILE A 167 -24.33 6.89 31.91
N THR A 168 -23.30 7.43 31.26
CA THR A 168 -22.89 8.84 31.48
C THR A 168 -23.50 9.79 30.47
N HIS A 169 -24.21 9.32 29.44
CA HIS A 169 -24.76 10.08 28.32
C HIS A 169 -23.69 10.90 27.59
N SER A 170 -22.46 10.39 27.57
CA SER A 170 -21.31 11.07 26.92
C SER A 170 -20.97 10.42 25.56
N VAL A 171 -20.47 11.25 24.65
CA VAL A 171 -19.99 10.84 23.33
C VAL A 171 -18.47 10.95 23.31
N THR A 172 -17.79 9.85 23.01
CA THR A 172 -16.36 9.82 22.79
C THR A 172 -16.08 9.52 21.33
N PHE A 173 -15.46 10.47 20.62
CA PHE A 173 -15.03 10.27 19.23
C PHE A 173 -13.81 9.36 19.18
N ILE A 174 -13.87 8.38 18.28
CA ILE A 174 -12.79 7.40 18.08
C ILE A 174 -11.85 7.95 17.00
N ASN A 175 -10.57 8.07 17.34
CA ASN A 175 -9.54 8.44 16.38
C ASN A 175 -8.78 7.20 15.84
N ASP A 176 -8.99 6.02 16.44
CA ASP A 176 -8.33 4.77 16.06
C ASP A 176 -9.25 3.58 16.40
N THR A 177 -9.55 2.75 15.41
CA THR A 177 -10.39 1.56 15.57
C THR A 177 -9.68 0.38 16.24
N ASN A 178 -8.35 0.41 16.32
CA ASN A 178 -7.58 -0.70 16.89
C ASN A 178 -7.73 -0.86 18.42
N ASN A 179 -8.44 0.05 19.08
CA ASN A 179 -8.58 0.05 20.53
C ASN A 179 -10.03 -0.06 21.03
N VAL A 180 -10.96 -0.48 20.15
CA VAL A 180 -12.37 -0.67 20.53
C VAL A 180 -12.66 -2.13 20.77
N THR A 181 -12.64 -2.56 22.01
CA THR A 181 -13.28 -3.81 22.44
C THR A 181 -14.79 -3.57 22.48
N LEU A 182 -15.52 -4.12 21.51
CA LEU A 182 -16.97 -4.17 21.59
C LEU A 182 -17.35 -5.07 22.76
N GLY A 183 -17.77 -4.45 23.87
CA GLY A 183 -18.41 -5.17 24.96
C GLY A 183 -19.73 -5.72 24.45
N SER A 184 -19.83 -7.07 24.36
CA SER A 184 -21.10 -7.75 24.15
C SER A 184 -21.96 -7.60 25.42
N THR A 185 -23.13 -6.97 25.30
CA THR A 185 -24.23 -7.09 26.26
C THR A 185 -25.06 -8.32 25.95
#